data_a3b2c93203ccf5d4118dd908b23d38c2
#
_entry.id   a3b2c93203ccf5d4118dd908b23d38c2
#
_cell.length_a   1.000
_cell.length_b   1.000
_cell.length_c   1.000
_cell.angle_alpha   90.00
_cell.angle_beta   90.00
_cell.angle_gamma   90.00
#
_symmetry.space_group_name_H-M   'P 1'
#
loop_
_entity.id
_entity.type
_entity.pdbx_description
1 polymer ?
#
loop_
_entity_poly.entity_id
_entity_poly.type
_entity_poly.pdbx_seq_one_letter_code
_entity_poly.pdbx_strand_id
1 'polypeptide(L)'
;MLTGARRPSAAGPRTPLAPVADPAAPVADRAAGAEDAAADRLAAAMVYGLTAEAVTWPKPGLVTAVSAGCHRDMDVYTLLRSSAVLQPAFRSAVLFGLRRGAVAPAARDFAELRAAGRRAEHGMLAATGGTNTHRGALFLGMLLCCAAGIEHAAGRPLEPEAVCRTAREVSRDALQADLTAAVADPASVGLRAYAVHGLSGVRGEVLRGWPSLLGHGLPALRAALGTGRPPREAVADAVLALMAVVEDTTVLNRGFDPERLATTRREAAAALAAGGTATWRGRRLVGRMARRLERRQISPGGSADLAAMAIALHTWQTGTDATAPRKGELRAQASA
;
A
#
# COMPACT_ATOMS: atom_id res chain seq x y z
N MET A 1 -55.89 8.06 40.53
CA MET A 1 -55.89 8.40 39.08
C MET A 1 -54.58 9.08 38.74
N LEU A 2 -53.63 8.36 38.17
CA LEU A 2 -52.38 8.88 37.70
C LEU A 2 -52.18 8.45 36.25
N THR A 3 -52.26 9.40 35.35
CA THR A 3 -52.14 9.27 33.91
C THR A 3 -50.65 9.09 33.53
N GLY A 4 -50.32 7.92 32.96
CA GLY A 4 -49.00 7.61 32.43
C GLY A 4 -48.75 8.32 31.11
N ALA A 5 -47.81 9.23 31.05
CA ALA A 5 -47.31 9.83 29.84
C ALA A 5 -46.33 8.86 29.14
N ARG A 6 -46.66 8.39 27.93
CA ARG A 6 -45.76 7.65 27.05
C ARG A 6 -44.71 8.60 26.52
N ARG A 7 -43.42 8.26 26.73
CA ARG A 7 -42.27 8.90 26.06
C ARG A 7 -42.24 8.51 24.59
N PRO A 8 -41.92 9.43 23.66
CA PRO A 8 -41.72 9.06 22.25
C PRO A 8 -40.40 8.31 22.08
N SER A 9 -40.44 7.24 21.30
CA SER A 9 -39.29 6.41 20.89
C SER A 9 -38.30 7.27 20.12
N ALA A 10 -37.02 7.26 20.55
CA ALA A 10 -35.93 7.89 19.82
C ALA A 10 -35.70 7.20 18.48
N ALA A 11 -35.85 7.94 17.40
CA ALA A 11 -35.45 7.48 16.06
C ALA A 11 -33.94 7.25 16.04
N GLY A 12 -33.50 6.04 15.67
CA GLY A 12 -32.09 5.70 15.51
C GLY A 12 -31.42 6.52 14.39
N PRO A 13 -30.08 6.58 14.37
CA PRO A 13 -29.34 7.37 13.40
C PRO A 13 -29.64 6.88 11.98
N ARG A 14 -30.18 7.77 11.16
CA ARG A 14 -30.35 7.52 9.72
C ARG A 14 -28.98 7.54 9.07
N THR A 15 -28.54 6.40 8.53
CA THR A 15 -27.41 6.31 7.62
C THR A 15 -27.68 7.23 6.42
N PRO A 16 -26.79 8.16 6.05
CA PRO A 16 -26.97 8.96 4.85
C PRO A 16 -26.96 8.01 3.65
N LEU A 17 -28.08 7.99 2.91
CA LEU A 17 -28.18 7.29 1.63
C LEU A 17 -27.17 7.92 0.67
N ALA A 18 -26.39 7.10 -0.02
CA ALA A 18 -25.57 7.54 -1.14
C ALA A 18 -26.47 8.30 -2.12
N PRO A 19 -26.00 9.41 -2.75
CA PRO A 19 -26.81 10.17 -3.70
C PRO A 19 -27.23 9.24 -4.84
N VAL A 20 -28.53 9.10 -5.01
CA VAL A 20 -29.12 8.39 -6.15
C VAL A 20 -28.85 9.25 -7.38
N ALA A 21 -28.19 8.69 -8.39
CA ALA A 21 -27.93 9.38 -9.66
C ALA A 21 -29.27 9.83 -10.27
N ASP A 22 -29.37 11.10 -10.64
CA ASP A 22 -30.55 11.65 -11.33
C ASP A 22 -30.65 11.02 -12.74
N PRO A 23 -31.71 10.25 -13.04
CA PRO A 23 -31.89 9.63 -14.34
C PRO A 23 -32.13 10.64 -15.48
N ALA A 24 -32.40 11.89 -15.16
CA ALA A 24 -32.61 12.99 -16.12
C ALA A 24 -31.33 13.75 -16.46
N ALA A 25 -30.19 13.49 -15.79
CA ALA A 25 -28.92 14.17 -16.08
C ALA A 25 -28.42 13.88 -17.52
N PRO A 26 -27.81 14.86 -18.21
CA PRO A 26 -27.17 14.65 -19.49
C PRO A 26 -26.18 13.47 -19.48
N VAL A 27 -26.05 12.76 -20.60
CA VAL A 27 -25.15 11.57 -20.69
C VAL A 27 -23.70 11.92 -20.30
N ALA A 28 -23.21 13.12 -20.67
CA ALA A 28 -21.88 13.60 -20.30
C ALA A 28 -21.72 13.77 -18.78
N ASP A 29 -22.72 14.30 -18.08
CA ASP A 29 -22.69 14.49 -16.62
C ASP A 29 -22.72 13.14 -15.88
N ARG A 30 -23.48 12.18 -16.42
CA ARG A 30 -23.51 10.81 -15.88
C ARG A 30 -22.18 10.08 -16.06
N ALA A 31 -21.54 10.27 -17.22
CA ALA A 31 -20.23 9.68 -17.47
C ALA A 31 -19.15 10.29 -16.55
N ALA A 32 -19.13 11.61 -16.41
CA ALA A 32 -18.21 12.30 -15.49
C ALA A 32 -18.43 11.88 -14.03
N GLY A 33 -19.70 11.75 -13.60
CA GLY A 33 -20.04 11.23 -12.26
C GLY A 33 -19.60 9.79 -12.04
N ALA A 34 -19.65 8.94 -13.07
CA ALA A 34 -19.18 7.55 -12.98
C ALA A 34 -17.65 7.48 -12.88
N GLU A 35 -16.91 8.32 -13.62
CA GLU A 35 -15.44 8.42 -13.53
C GLU A 35 -15.00 8.92 -12.16
N ASP A 36 -15.65 9.95 -11.62
CA ASP A 36 -15.38 10.47 -10.28
C ASP A 36 -15.61 9.40 -9.21
N ALA A 37 -16.73 8.67 -9.28
CA ALA A 37 -17.01 7.59 -8.36
C ALA A 37 -16.00 6.43 -8.48
N ALA A 38 -15.53 6.12 -9.68
CA ALA A 38 -14.48 5.12 -9.88
C ALA A 38 -13.15 5.61 -9.27
N ALA A 39 -12.78 6.87 -9.50
CA ALA A 39 -11.57 7.46 -8.94
C ALA A 39 -11.59 7.47 -7.41
N ASP A 40 -12.72 7.80 -6.80
CA ASP A 40 -12.88 7.79 -5.35
C ASP A 40 -12.74 6.38 -4.78
N ARG A 41 -13.39 5.37 -5.38
CA ARG A 41 -13.28 3.97 -4.92
C ARG A 41 -11.86 3.42 -5.04
N LEU A 42 -11.19 3.67 -6.17
CA LEU A 42 -9.83 3.16 -6.39
C LEU A 42 -8.81 3.83 -5.48
N ALA A 43 -8.91 5.15 -5.30
CA ALA A 43 -8.07 5.88 -4.37
C ALA A 43 -8.32 5.48 -2.90
N ALA A 44 -9.58 5.28 -2.51
CA ALA A 44 -9.92 4.82 -1.17
C ALA A 44 -9.31 3.44 -0.86
N ALA A 45 -9.33 2.50 -1.79
CA ALA A 45 -8.69 1.20 -1.62
C ALA A 45 -7.16 1.30 -1.49
N MET A 46 -6.53 2.26 -2.18
CA MET A 46 -5.09 2.53 -2.02
C MET A 46 -4.77 3.07 -0.62
N VAL A 47 -5.53 4.06 -0.15
CA VAL A 47 -5.40 4.60 1.23
C VAL A 47 -5.66 3.51 2.25
N TYR A 48 -6.67 2.68 2.01
CA TYR A 48 -6.96 1.54 2.84
C TYR A 48 -5.76 0.56 2.93
N GLY A 49 -5.10 0.28 1.81
CA GLY A 49 -3.87 -0.53 1.80
C GLY A 49 -2.79 0.03 2.72
N LEU A 50 -2.55 1.35 2.67
CA LEU A 50 -1.59 2.03 3.54
C LEU A 50 -2.00 1.95 5.03
N THR A 51 -3.26 2.20 5.33
CA THR A 51 -3.75 2.21 6.72
C THR A 51 -3.80 0.82 7.33
N ALA A 52 -4.24 -0.17 6.56
CA ALA A 52 -4.29 -1.57 7.00
C ALA A 52 -2.88 -2.13 7.24
N GLU A 53 -1.92 -1.79 6.36
CA GLU A 53 -0.52 -2.11 6.61
C GLU A 53 -0.04 -1.45 7.89
N ALA A 54 -0.23 -0.12 8.07
CA ALA A 54 0.28 0.64 9.21
C ALA A 54 -0.18 0.08 10.58
N VAL A 55 -1.45 -0.33 10.69
CA VAL A 55 -2.02 -0.85 11.96
C VAL A 55 -1.71 -2.33 12.20
N THR A 56 -1.26 -3.06 11.17
CA THR A 56 -0.97 -4.50 11.28
C THR A 56 0.19 -4.80 12.23
N TRP A 57 0.04 -5.88 12.99
CA TRP A 57 1.09 -6.45 13.86
C TRP A 57 0.97 -7.98 13.96
N PRO A 58 2.07 -8.73 14.18
CA PRO A 58 3.45 -8.25 14.33
C PRO A 58 4.13 -7.97 12.98
N LYS A 59 4.89 -6.86 12.89
CA LYS A 59 5.74 -6.52 11.74
C LYS A 59 7.14 -6.15 12.24
N PRO A 60 8.17 -6.99 12.00
CA PRO A 60 9.51 -6.74 12.51
C PRO A 60 10.12 -5.42 12.04
N GLY A 61 10.53 -4.54 12.96
CA GLY A 61 11.21 -3.29 12.68
C GLY A 61 10.32 -2.15 12.17
N LEU A 62 9.05 -2.41 11.88
CA LEU A 62 8.09 -1.46 11.33
C LEU A 62 7.18 -0.87 12.40
N VAL A 63 6.60 0.30 12.12
CA VAL A 63 5.51 0.86 12.92
C VAL A 63 4.28 -0.05 12.85
N THR A 64 3.59 -0.20 13.97
CA THR A 64 2.39 -1.01 14.12
C THR A 64 1.40 -0.28 15.03
N ALA A 65 0.18 -0.80 15.18
CA ALA A 65 -0.80 -0.26 16.15
C ALA A 65 -0.30 -0.29 17.61
N VAL A 66 0.69 -1.11 17.93
CA VAL A 66 1.16 -1.35 19.31
C VAL A 66 2.63 -0.98 19.56
N SER A 67 3.36 -0.56 18.51
CA SER A 67 4.78 -0.22 18.61
C SER A 67 5.22 0.72 17.49
N ALA A 68 6.11 1.65 17.79
CA ALA A 68 6.80 2.47 16.79
C ALA A 68 7.92 1.69 16.05
N GLY A 69 8.13 0.42 16.36
CA GLY A 69 9.18 -0.39 15.75
C GLY A 69 10.57 0.18 16.04
N CYS A 70 11.36 0.37 15.00
CA CYS A 70 12.69 0.98 15.11
C CYS A 70 12.69 2.52 15.00
N HIS A 71 11.52 3.15 14.87
CA HIS A 71 11.37 4.58 14.61
C HIS A 71 11.29 5.39 15.90
N ARG A 72 11.91 6.59 15.88
CA ARG A 72 11.83 7.61 16.94
C ARG A 72 11.13 8.87 16.47
N ASP A 73 10.87 8.96 15.19
CA ASP A 73 10.36 10.12 14.46
C ASP A 73 8.94 9.93 13.93
N MET A 74 8.39 8.72 14.07
CA MET A 74 7.02 8.40 13.64
C MET A 74 6.39 7.28 14.46
N ASP A 75 5.07 7.30 14.51
CA ASP A 75 4.21 6.29 15.11
C ASP A 75 3.03 5.97 14.17
N VAL A 76 2.08 5.15 14.64
CA VAL A 76 0.90 4.79 13.85
C VAL A 76 0.05 6.01 13.47
N TYR A 77 -0.09 6.99 14.37
CA TYR A 77 -0.88 8.20 14.06
C TYR A 77 -0.22 9.07 13.00
N THR A 78 1.12 9.11 12.99
CA THR A 78 1.90 9.78 11.94
C THR A 78 1.65 9.12 10.58
N LEU A 79 1.64 7.77 10.53
CA LEU A 79 1.33 7.02 9.31
C LEU A 79 -0.12 7.21 8.85
N LEU A 80 -1.09 7.16 9.76
CA LEU A 80 -2.51 7.38 9.42
C LEU A 80 -2.75 8.79 8.87
N ARG A 81 -2.14 9.82 9.48
CA ARG A 81 -2.19 11.20 8.99
C ARG A 81 -1.57 11.32 7.60
N SER A 82 -0.42 10.70 7.39
CA SER A 82 0.24 10.63 6.09
C SER A 82 -0.66 9.98 5.04
N SER A 83 -1.24 8.82 5.34
CA SER A 83 -2.15 8.12 4.41
C SER A 83 -3.34 8.99 4.01
N ALA A 84 -3.94 9.71 4.96
CA ALA A 84 -5.10 10.56 4.70
C ALA A 84 -4.77 11.72 3.75
N VAL A 85 -3.62 12.39 3.91
CA VAL A 85 -3.22 13.51 3.03
C VAL A 85 -2.78 13.06 1.65
N LEU A 86 -2.51 11.78 1.43
CA LEU A 86 -2.16 11.22 0.13
C LEU A 86 -3.38 10.84 -0.73
N GLN A 87 -4.58 10.73 -0.15
CA GLN A 87 -5.81 10.37 -0.87
C GLN A 87 -6.07 11.24 -2.11
N PRO A 88 -6.00 12.58 -2.09
CA PRO A 88 -6.22 13.41 -3.27
C PRO A 88 -5.21 13.14 -4.38
N ALA A 89 -3.97 12.78 -4.05
CA ALA A 89 -2.95 12.46 -5.03
C ALA A 89 -3.27 11.14 -5.75
N PHE A 90 -3.67 10.10 -5.01
CA PHE A 90 -4.09 8.83 -5.60
C PHE A 90 -5.33 8.99 -6.48
N ARG A 91 -6.33 9.75 -6.02
CA ARG A 91 -7.51 10.09 -6.83
C ARG A 91 -7.11 10.81 -8.13
N SER A 92 -6.24 11.79 -8.04
CA SER A 92 -5.71 12.52 -9.21
C SER A 92 -4.99 11.59 -10.19
N ALA A 93 -4.23 10.61 -9.69
CA ALA A 93 -3.56 9.62 -10.53
C ALA A 93 -4.56 8.69 -11.25
N VAL A 94 -5.64 8.26 -10.58
CA VAL A 94 -6.72 7.48 -11.20
C VAL A 94 -7.39 8.30 -12.30
N LEU A 95 -7.80 9.55 -12.00
CA LEU A 95 -8.42 10.44 -12.99
C LEU A 95 -7.51 10.71 -14.19
N PHE A 96 -6.21 10.83 -13.95
CA PHE A 96 -5.22 10.95 -15.02
C PHE A 96 -5.26 9.69 -15.92
N GLY A 97 -5.26 8.51 -15.34
CA GLY A 97 -5.38 7.24 -16.05
C GLY A 97 -6.70 7.09 -16.83
N LEU A 98 -7.83 7.46 -16.22
CA LEU A 98 -9.16 7.45 -16.86
C LEU A 98 -9.19 8.33 -18.12
N ARG A 99 -8.70 9.56 -18.01
CA ARG A 99 -8.63 10.49 -19.16
C ARG A 99 -7.67 10.01 -20.25
N ARG A 100 -6.64 9.26 -19.88
CA ARG A 100 -5.67 8.69 -20.80
C ARG A 100 -6.27 7.55 -21.62
N GLY A 101 -7.12 6.75 -21.00
CA GLY A 101 -7.74 5.57 -21.62
C GLY A 101 -6.72 4.57 -22.13
N ALA A 102 -7.09 3.81 -23.16
CA ALA A 102 -6.26 2.77 -23.76
C ALA A 102 -5.16 3.28 -24.72
N VAL A 103 -4.93 4.60 -24.79
CA VAL A 103 -3.88 5.17 -25.65
C VAL A 103 -2.51 4.85 -25.08
N ALA A 104 -1.57 4.45 -25.93
CA ALA A 104 -0.20 4.12 -25.51
C ALA A 104 0.44 5.25 -24.68
N PRO A 105 1.08 4.94 -23.55
CA PRO A 105 1.74 5.91 -22.68
C PRO A 105 2.82 6.69 -23.44
N ALA A 106 2.90 8.01 -23.20
CA ALA A 106 3.98 8.84 -23.70
C ALA A 106 4.90 9.27 -22.55
N ALA A 107 6.15 9.62 -22.85
CA ALA A 107 7.12 10.08 -21.84
C ALA A 107 6.62 11.27 -21.00
N ARG A 108 5.85 12.18 -21.62
CA ARG A 108 5.20 13.32 -20.94
C ARG A 108 4.22 12.89 -19.85
N ASP A 109 3.58 11.74 -20.00
CA ASP A 109 2.57 11.24 -19.05
C ASP A 109 3.22 10.89 -17.71
N PHE A 110 4.37 10.22 -17.76
CA PHE A 110 5.11 9.95 -16.55
C PHE A 110 5.69 11.23 -15.92
N ALA A 111 6.11 12.21 -16.71
CA ALA A 111 6.60 13.48 -16.20
C ALA A 111 5.51 14.25 -15.42
N GLU A 112 4.28 14.26 -15.93
CA GLU A 112 3.12 14.87 -15.26
C GLU A 112 2.77 14.14 -13.95
N LEU A 113 2.68 12.81 -14.01
CA LEU A 113 2.43 11.96 -12.84
C LEU A 113 3.52 12.15 -11.77
N ARG A 114 4.78 12.23 -12.18
CA ARG A 114 5.94 12.50 -11.29
C ARG A 114 5.84 13.88 -10.65
N ALA A 115 5.42 14.91 -11.40
CA ALA A 115 5.24 16.25 -10.86
C ALA A 115 4.11 16.28 -9.80
N ALA A 116 2.99 15.58 -10.04
CA ALA A 116 1.92 15.41 -9.07
C ALA A 116 2.41 14.67 -7.81
N GLY A 117 3.18 13.60 -7.98
CA GLY A 117 3.78 12.83 -6.88
C GLY A 117 4.71 13.68 -6.00
N ARG A 118 5.54 14.56 -6.61
CA ARG A 118 6.39 15.49 -5.83
C ARG A 118 5.56 16.50 -5.02
N ARG A 119 4.48 17.03 -5.57
CA ARG A 119 3.57 17.91 -4.81
C ARG A 119 2.94 17.17 -3.63
N ALA A 120 2.50 15.93 -3.84
CA ALA A 120 1.95 15.09 -2.78
C ALA A 120 3.00 14.77 -1.70
N GLU A 121 4.25 14.52 -2.07
CA GLU A 121 5.36 14.32 -1.12
C GLU A 121 5.59 15.55 -0.23
N HIS A 122 5.56 16.76 -0.80
CA HIS A 122 5.63 17.99 -0.01
C HIS A 122 4.46 18.11 0.97
N GLY A 123 3.23 17.79 0.55
CA GLY A 123 2.06 17.75 1.42
C GLY A 123 2.19 16.74 2.55
N MET A 124 2.70 15.54 2.24
CA MET A 124 2.99 14.49 3.23
C MET A 124 4.01 14.97 4.26
N LEU A 125 5.13 15.53 3.82
CA LEU A 125 6.17 16.04 4.71
C LEU A 125 5.64 17.18 5.60
N ALA A 126 4.86 18.11 5.06
CA ALA A 126 4.22 19.17 5.83
C ALA A 126 3.29 18.62 6.92
N ALA A 127 2.47 17.60 6.60
CA ALA A 127 1.54 16.98 7.53
C ALA A 127 2.21 16.13 8.61
N THR A 128 3.45 15.67 8.37
CA THR A 128 4.18 14.76 9.27
C THR A 128 5.39 15.42 9.95
N GLY A 129 5.46 16.77 9.93
CA GLY A 129 6.56 17.51 10.56
C GLY A 129 7.93 17.25 9.92
N GLY A 130 7.96 17.01 8.60
CA GLY A 130 9.18 16.72 7.84
C GLY A 130 9.57 15.25 7.81
N THR A 131 8.82 14.37 8.49
CA THR A 131 9.14 12.93 8.53
C THR A 131 8.72 12.23 7.23
N ASN A 132 9.66 11.50 6.63
CA ASN A 132 9.38 10.66 5.46
C ASN A 132 8.71 9.35 5.88
N THR A 133 7.40 9.30 5.73
CA THR A 133 6.56 8.15 6.11
C THR A 133 6.30 7.18 4.96
N HIS A 134 5.82 7.68 3.81
CA HIS A 134 5.28 6.88 2.71
C HIS A 134 5.86 7.25 1.33
N ARG A 135 7.11 7.75 1.24
CA ARG A 135 7.68 8.15 -0.06
C ARG A 135 7.68 7.02 -1.09
N GLY A 136 8.06 5.81 -0.68
CA GLY A 136 8.07 4.64 -1.56
C GLY A 136 6.65 4.20 -1.93
N ALA A 137 5.76 4.13 -0.96
CA ALA A 137 4.36 3.80 -1.17
C ALA A 137 3.63 4.85 -2.04
N LEU A 138 3.92 6.15 -1.85
CA LEU A 138 3.40 7.21 -2.72
C LEU A 138 3.84 7.00 -4.17
N PHE A 139 5.13 6.74 -4.40
CA PHE A 139 5.63 6.48 -5.75
C PHE A 139 4.95 5.27 -6.40
N LEU A 140 4.90 4.12 -5.71
CA LEU A 140 4.27 2.90 -6.21
C LEU A 140 2.76 3.08 -6.39
N GLY A 141 2.09 3.70 -5.41
CA GLY A 141 0.65 3.93 -5.41
C GLY A 141 0.21 4.87 -6.54
N MET A 142 0.96 5.93 -6.84
CA MET A 142 0.68 6.82 -7.99
C MET A 142 0.71 6.05 -9.31
N LEU A 143 1.70 5.16 -9.50
CA LEU A 143 1.80 4.33 -10.70
C LEU A 143 0.63 3.35 -10.82
N LEU A 144 0.33 2.63 -9.74
CA LEU A 144 -0.77 1.65 -9.74
C LEU A 144 -2.14 2.31 -9.89
N CYS A 145 -2.39 3.45 -9.25
CA CYS A 145 -3.62 4.21 -9.41
C CYS A 145 -3.81 4.72 -10.84
N CYS A 146 -2.75 5.25 -11.46
CA CYS A 146 -2.78 5.64 -12.87
C CYS A 146 -3.10 4.44 -13.76
N ALA A 147 -2.42 3.32 -13.57
CA ALA A 147 -2.64 2.10 -14.33
C ALA A 147 -4.05 1.54 -14.14
N ALA A 148 -4.57 1.53 -12.91
CA ALA A 148 -5.95 1.10 -12.63
C ALA A 148 -6.97 1.99 -13.34
N GLY A 149 -6.73 3.30 -13.43
CA GLY A 149 -7.54 4.22 -14.23
C GLY A 149 -7.53 3.88 -15.72
N ILE A 150 -6.36 3.58 -16.29
CA ILE A 150 -6.21 3.15 -17.70
C ILE A 150 -6.96 1.83 -17.95
N GLU A 151 -6.77 0.82 -17.11
CA GLU A 151 -7.45 -0.48 -17.23
C GLU A 151 -8.98 -0.32 -17.14
N HIS A 152 -9.45 0.49 -16.18
CA HIS A 152 -10.86 0.78 -15.98
C HIS A 152 -11.49 1.50 -17.19
N ALA A 153 -10.82 2.54 -17.74
CA ALA A 153 -11.28 3.28 -18.93
C ALA A 153 -11.39 2.36 -20.16
N ALA A 154 -10.54 1.35 -20.24
CA ALA A 154 -10.57 0.35 -21.31
C ALA A 154 -11.63 -0.76 -21.07
N GLY A 155 -12.41 -0.69 -19.99
CA GLY A 155 -13.38 -1.70 -19.61
C GLY A 155 -12.77 -3.05 -19.23
N ARG A 156 -11.47 -3.08 -18.88
CA ARG A 156 -10.78 -4.30 -18.50
C ARG A 156 -10.88 -4.58 -17.00
N PRO A 157 -10.92 -5.84 -16.57
CA PRO A 157 -10.83 -6.20 -15.16
C PRO A 157 -9.52 -5.70 -14.54
N LEU A 158 -9.58 -5.30 -13.26
CA LEU A 158 -8.40 -4.83 -12.51
C LEU A 158 -7.58 -6.03 -11.98
N GLU A 159 -7.16 -6.89 -12.91
CA GLU A 159 -6.27 -8.01 -12.57
C GLU A 159 -4.88 -7.46 -12.17
N PRO A 160 -4.32 -7.88 -11.04
CA PRO A 160 -3.05 -7.37 -10.54
C PRO A 160 -1.91 -7.38 -11.56
N GLU A 161 -1.82 -8.45 -12.33
CA GLU A 161 -0.81 -8.63 -13.38
C GLU A 161 -0.97 -7.60 -14.52
N ALA A 162 -2.23 -7.29 -14.91
CA ALA A 162 -2.54 -6.30 -15.92
C ALA A 162 -2.22 -4.88 -15.42
N VAL A 163 -2.68 -4.54 -14.22
CA VAL A 163 -2.41 -3.23 -13.59
C VAL A 163 -0.91 -3.00 -13.42
N CYS A 164 -0.17 -4.00 -12.92
CA CYS A 164 1.28 -3.93 -12.75
C CYS A 164 2.02 -3.79 -14.09
N ARG A 165 1.59 -4.49 -15.14
CA ARG A 165 2.14 -4.36 -16.48
C ARG A 165 1.94 -2.95 -17.03
N THR A 166 0.73 -2.42 -16.96
CA THR A 166 0.40 -1.05 -17.40
C THR A 166 1.18 -0.01 -16.60
N ALA A 167 1.32 -0.16 -15.28
CA ALA A 167 2.15 0.71 -14.44
C ALA A 167 3.63 0.72 -14.89
N ARG A 168 4.18 -0.46 -15.25
CA ARG A 168 5.52 -0.58 -15.80
C ARG A 168 5.64 0.11 -17.16
N GLU A 169 4.70 -0.08 -18.06
CA GLU A 169 4.70 0.52 -19.40
C GLU A 169 4.70 2.05 -19.34
N VAL A 170 3.87 2.64 -18.47
CA VAL A 170 3.81 4.11 -18.26
C VAL A 170 5.14 4.69 -17.77
N SER A 171 5.93 3.93 -17.01
CA SER A 171 7.08 4.45 -16.28
C SER A 171 8.44 3.95 -16.76
N ARG A 172 8.50 2.90 -17.58
CA ARG A 172 9.71 2.14 -17.90
C ARG A 172 10.88 3.00 -18.36
N ASP A 173 10.68 3.80 -19.39
CA ASP A 173 11.77 4.54 -20.03
C ASP A 173 12.34 5.60 -19.09
N ALA A 174 11.45 6.28 -18.35
CA ALA A 174 11.86 7.30 -17.37
C ALA A 174 12.57 6.68 -16.16
N LEU A 175 12.13 5.50 -15.69
CA LEU A 175 12.80 4.80 -14.59
C LEU A 175 14.16 4.24 -15.01
N GLN A 176 14.28 3.77 -16.25
CA GLN A 176 15.55 3.34 -16.80
C GLN A 176 16.53 4.52 -16.90
N ALA A 177 16.05 5.67 -17.37
CA ALA A 177 16.85 6.91 -17.41
C ALA A 177 17.29 7.35 -16.01
N ASP A 178 16.40 7.28 -14.99
CA ASP A 178 16.75 7.58 -13.59
C ASP A 178 17.89 6.70 -13.07
N LEU A 179 17.86 5.39 -13.34
CA LEU A 179 18.89 4.46 -12.91
C LEU A 179 20.21 4.72 -13.63
N THR A 180 20.16 5.04 -14.93
CA THR A 180 21.35 5.39 -15.70
C THR A 180 22.00 6.68 -15.16
N ALA A 181 21.21 7.73 -14.92
CA ALA A 181 21.70 8.99 -14.36
C ALA A 181 22.25 8.85 -12.93
N ALA A 182 21.69 7.95 -12.12
CA ALA A 182 22.10 7.74 -10.74
C ALA A 182 23.54 7.23 -10.59
N VAL A 183 24.13 6.65 -11.63
CA VAL A 183 25.54 6.22 -11.63
C VAL A 183 26.47 7.44 -11.51
N ALA A 184 26.09 8.58 -12.12
CA ALA A 184 26.90 9.81 -12.09
C ALA A 184 26.56 10.69 -10.89
N ASP A 185 25.26 10.87 -10.58
CA ASP A 185 24.76 11.74 -9.50
C ASP A 185 23.49 11.18 -8.86
N PRO A 186 23.62 10.44 -7.75
CA PRO A 186 22.45 9.83 -7.10
C PRO A 186 21.66 10.82 -6.26
N ALA A 187 20.54 11.32 -6.77
CA ALA A 187 19.65 12.30 -6.16
C ALA A 187 18.88 11.80 -4.91
N SER A 188 18.90 10.50 -4.59
CA SER A 188 18.19 9.93 -3.44
C SER A 188 18.94 8.75 -2.83
N VAL A 189 18.57 8.37 -1.57
CA VAL A 189 19.14 7.20 -0.90
C VAL A 189 18.99 5.92 -1.72
N GLY A 190 17.82 5.70 -2.32
CA GLY A 190 17.57 4.54 -3.18
C GLY A 190 18.44 4.53 -4.44
N LEU A 191 18.65 5.70 -5.08
CA LEU A 191 19.53 5.81 -6.23
C LEU A 191 21.01 5.65 -5.83
N ARG A 192 21.39 6.09 -4.63
CA ARG A 192 22.73 5.85 -4.08
C ARG A 192 22.97 4.36 -3.81
N ALA A 193 21.96 3.64 -3.27
CA ALA A 193 22.06 2.19 -3.10
C ALA A 193 22.26 1.48 -4.45
N TYR A 194 21.65 1.98 -5.52
CA TYR A 194 21.86 1.46 -6.86
C TYR A 194 23.28 1.76 -7.37
N ALA A 195 23.73 3.00 -7.29
CA ALA A 195 25.06 3.40 -7.77
C ALA A 195 26.20 2.63 -7.07
N VAL A 196 26.07 2.37 -5.76
CA VAL A 196 27.12 1.72 -4.96
C VAL A 196 27.00 0.20 -4.92
N HIS A 197 25.79 -0.35 -4.88
CA HIS A 197 25.55 -1.77 -4.62
C HIS A 197 24.73 -2.47 -5.71
N GLY A 198 24.31 -1.78 -6.77
CA GLY A 198 23.44 -2.32 -7.80
C GLY A 198 22.00 -2.58 -7.34
N LEU A 199 21.62 -2.12 -6.15
CA LEU A 199 20.28 -2.38 -5.55
C LEU A 199 19.28 -1.35 -6.06
N SER A 200 18.43 -1.78 -6.97
CA SER A 200 17.48 -0.91 -7.70
C SER A 200 16.22 -0.56 -6.89
N GLY A 201 15.98 -1.22 -5.75
CA GLY A 201 14.85 -0.96 -4.85
C GLY A 201 13.49 -0.97 -5.55
N VAL A 202 12.60 -0.05 -5.17
CA VAL A 202 11.25 0.04 -5.74
C VAL A 202 11.24 0.35 -7.25
N ARG A 203 12.26 1.04 -7.80
CA ARG A 203 12.36 1.27 -9.25
C ARG A 203 12.64 -0.03 -10.00
N GLY A 204 13.56 -0.82 -9.50
CA GLY A 204 13.84 -2.14 -10.05
C GLY A 204 12.68 -3.10 -9.90
N GLU A 205 11.93 -3.03 -8.82
CA GLU A 205 10.70 -3.80 -8.64
C GLU A 205 9.72 -3.53 -9.79
N VAL A 206 9.45 -2.25 -10.11
CA VAL A 206 8.59 -1.85 -11.22
C VAL A 206 9.17 -2.31 -12.57
N LEU A 207 10.45 -2.03 -12.83
CA LEU A 207 11.11 -2.35 -14.11
C LEU A 207 11.15 -3.85 -14.40
N ARG A 208 11.32 -4.70 -13.40
CA ARG A 208 11.31 -6.16 -13.52
C ARG A 208 9.90 -6.75 -13.58
N GLY A 209 8.84 -5.93 -13.56
CA GLY A 209 7.45 -6.40 -13.63
C GLY A 209 6.88 -6.85 -12.29
N TRP A 210 7.29 -6.23 -11.20
CA TRP A 210 6.77 -6.42 -9.84
C TRP A 210 6.94 -7.85 -9.28
N PRO A 211 8.12 -8.48 -9.41
CA PRO A 211 8.30 -9.88 -9.05
C PRO A 211 8.07 -10.18 -7.58
N SER A 212 8.47 -9.29 -6.66
CA SER A 212 8.25 -9.49 -5.23
C SER A 212 6.77 -9.36 -4.86
N LEU A 213 6.11 -8.36 -5.44
CA LEU A 213 4.68 -8.11 -5.19
C LEU A 213 3.81 -9.23 -5.73
N LEU A 214 3.94 -9.57 -7.01
CA LEU A 214 3.10 -10.55 -7.70
C LEU A 214 3.49 -12.00 -7.36
N GLY A 215 4.78 -12.27 -7.15
CA GLY A 215 5.28 -13.62 -6.88
C GLY A 215 5.27 -14.02 -5.41
N HIS A 216 5.23 -13.06 -4.48
CA HIS A 216 5.38 -13.35 -3.04
C HIS A 216 4.35 -12.65 -2.16
N GLY A 217 4.30 -11.31 -2.17
CA GLY A 217 3.44 -10.55 -1.25
C GLY A 217 1.95 -10.82 -1.44
N LEU A 218 1.45 -10.65 -2.65
CA LEU A 218 0.05 -10.89 -2.99
C LEU A 218 -0.36 -12.37 -2.85
N PRO A 219 0.42 -13.36 -3.30
CA PRO A 219 0.13 -14.76 -3.03
C PRO A 219 0.06 -15.12 -1.54
N ALA A 220 0.99 -14.62 -0.72
CA ALA A 220 0.97 -14.88 0.73
C ALA A 220 -0.28 -14.29 1.41
N LEU A 221 -0.65 -13.05 1.05
CA LEU A 221 -1.89 -12.41 1.50
C LEU A 221 -3.12 -13.27 1.16
N ARG A 222 -3.24 -13.65 -0.11
CA ARG A 222 -4.38 -14.44 -0.62
C ARG A 222 -4.46 -15.83 0.01
N ALA A 223 -3.33 -16.52 0.13
CA ALA A 223 -3.28 -17.84 0.74
C ALA A 223 -3.76 -17.81 2.19
N ALA A 224 -3.30 -16.83 2.98
CA ALA A 224 -3.72 -16.69 4.36
C ALA A 224 -5.22 -16.33 4.49
N LEU A 225 -5.72 -15.38 3.69
CA LEU A 225 -7.13 -15.01 3.65
C LEU A 225 -8.01 -16.19 3.20
N GLY A 226 -7.57 -16.94 2.18
CA GLY A 226 -8.29 -18.12 1.66
C GLY A 226 -8.46 -19.24 2.67
N THR A 227 -7.56 -19.35 3.65
CA THR A 227 -7.69 -20.30 4.76
C THR A 227 -8.52 -19.77 5.95
N GLY A 228 -9.13 -18.58 5.81
CA GLY A 228 -9.96 -17.96 6.84
C GLY A 228 -9.17 -17.34 8.01
N ARG A 229 -7.87 -17.11 7.84
CA ARG A 229 -7.06 -16.45 8.88
C ARG A 229 -7.43 -14.98 9.05
N PRO A 230 -7.29 -14.42 10.26
CA PRO A 230 -7.57 -13.02 10.49
C PRO A 230 -6.78 -12.12 9.52
N PRO A 231 -7.38 -11.06 8.94
CA PRO A 231 -6.73 -10.16 8.00
C PRO A 231 -5.38 -9.62 8.50
N ARG A 232 -5.29 -9.28 9.77
CA ARG A 232 -4.05 -8.85 10.42
C ARG A 232 -2.91 -9.87 10.24
N GLU A 233 -3.20 -11.15 10.41
CA GLU A 233 -2.19 -12.21 10.25
C GLU A 233 -1.82 -12.40 8.78
N ALA A 234 -2.80 -12.31 7.88
CA ALA A 234 -2.57 -12.39 6.45
C ALA A 234 -1.66 -11.26 5.93
N VAL A 235 -1.90 -10.04 6.38
CA VAL A 235 -1.04 -8.90 6.06
C VAL A 235 0.35 -9.04 6.67
N ALA A 236 0.47 -9.52 7.92
CA ALA A 236 1.76 -9.75 8.56
C ALA A 236 2.59 -10.80 7.81
N ASP A 237 1.98 -11.88 7.34
CA ASP A 237 2.67 -12.90 6.54
C ASP A 237 3.03 -12.40 5.14
N ALA A 238 2.21 -11.54 4.53
CA ALA A 238 2.57 -10.86 3.28
C ALA A 238 3.80 -9.95 3.45
N VAL A 239 3.88 -9.19 4.55
CA VAL A 239 5.07 -8.40 4.89
C VAL A 239 6.30 -9.30 5.04
N LEU A 240 6.19 -10.41 5.76
CA LEU A 240 7.29 -11.37 5.92
C LEU A 240 7.72 -11.97 4.58
N ALA A 241 6.77 -12.31 3.70
CA ALA A 241 7.05 -12.84 2.37
C ALA A 241 7.83 -11.84 1.51
N LEU A 242 7.45 -10.56 1.57
CA LEU A 242 8.17 -9.48 0.92
C LEU A 242 9.56 -9.25 1.54
N MET A 243 9.67 -9.23 2.87
CA MET A 243 10.95 -9.10 3.55
C MET A 243 11.95 -10.21 3.18
N ALA A 244 11.48 -11.38 2.80
CA ALA A 244 12.33 -12.50 2.39
C ALA A 244 12.97 -12.30 1.01
N VAL A 245 12.40 -11.44 0.14
CA VAL A 245 12.81 -11.36 -1.27
C VAL A 245 13.15 -9.95 -1.76
N VAL A 246 12.57 -8.90 -1.19
CA VAL A 246 12.71 -7.51 -1.68
C VAL A 246 14.14 -7.00 -1.54
N GLU A 247 14.61 -6.27 -2.56
CA GLU A 247 15.81 -5.43 -2.47
C GLU A 247 15.50 -4.16 -1.69
N ASP A 248 15.25 -4.32 -0.39
CA ASP A 248 14.77 -3.24 0.46
C ASP A 248 15.90 -2.27 0.81
N THR A 249 16.00 -1.19 0.03
CA THR A 249 17.04 -0.17 0.22
C THR A 249 16.87 0.62 1.52
N THR A 250 15.71 0.58 2.16
CA THR A 250 15.48 1.24 3.45
C THR A 250 16.20 0.54 4.60
N VAL A 251 16.45 -0.77 4.47
CA VAL A 251 17.28 -1.55 5.41
C VAL A 251 18.72 -1.00 5.46
N LEU A 252 19.17 -0.37 4.37
CA LEU A 252 20.52 0.15 4.21
C LEU A 252 20.67 1.60 4.68
N ASN A 253 19.59 2.31 5.01
CA ASN A 253 19.61 3.75 5.31
C ASN A 253 20.58 4.17 6.43
N ARG A 254 21.01 3.25 7.29
CA ARG A 254 21.92 3.52 8.41
C ARG A 254 23.19 2.68 8.30
N GLY A 255 23.95 2.87 7.17
CA GLY A 255 25.29 2.31 7.06
C GLY A 255 25.57 1.39 5.87
N PHE A 256 24.73 1.39 4.82
CA PHE A 256 24.98 0.71 3.53
C PHE A 256 25.66 -0.67 3.62
N ASP A 257 25.25 -1.49 4.62
CA ASP A 257 25.78 -2.83 4.85
C ASP A 257 24.87 -3.89 4.21
N PRO A 258 25.25 -4.50 3.07
CA PRO A 258 24.45 -5.52 2.38
C PRO A 258 24.15 -6.75 3.23
N GLU A 259 25.02 -7.06 4.23
CA GLU A 259 24.78 -8.20 5.13
C GLU A 259 23.53 -7.99 6.01
N ARG A 260 23.18 -6.74 6.31
CA ARG A 260 21.92 -6.43 7.01
C ARG A 260 20.70 -6.85 6.19
N LEU A 261 20.73 -6.60 4.88
CA LEU A 261 19.66 -7.01 3.97
C LEU A 261 19.63 -8.53 3.87
N ALA A 262 20.76 -9.17 3.63
CA ALA A 262 20.87 -10.62 3.52
C ALA A 262 20.38 -11.33 4.81
N THR A 263 20.78 -10.85 5.97
CA THR A 263 20.34 -11.39 7.27
C THR A 263 18.83 -11.18 7.47
N THR A 264 18.29 -10.01 7.13
CA THR A 264 16.85 -9.73 7.24
C THR A 264 16.03 -10.67 6.35
N ARG A 265 16.48 -10.91 5.12
CA ARG A 265 15.85 -11.86 4.19
C ARG A 265 15.88 -13.31 4.73
N ARG A 266 17.03 -13.78 5.22
CA ARG A 266 17.16 -15.14 5.80
C ARG A 266 16.24 -15.35 7.01
N GLU A 267 16.16 -14.36 7.91
CA GLU A 267 15.31 -14.46 9.10
C GLU A 267 13.82 -14.45 8.75
N ALA A 268 13.39 -13.61 7.80
CA ALA A 268 12.02 -13.59 7.32
C ALA A 268 11.63 -14.91 6.64
N ALA A 269 12.50 -15.45 5.77
CA ALA A 269 12.31 -16.75 5.14
C ALA A 269 12.22 -17.89 6.18
N ALA A 270 13.08 -17.89 7.19
CA ALA A 270 13.04 -18.87 8.28
C ALA A 270 11.74 -18.76 9.11
N ALA A 271 11.25 -17.56 9.36
CA ALA A 271 9.98 -17.34 10.07
C ALA A 271 8.79 -17.89 9.26
N LEU A 272 8.76 -17.64 7.95
CA LEU A 272 7.73 -18.19 7.05
C LEU A 272 7.79 -19.72 6.97
N ALA A 273 8.97 -20.29 6.78
CA ALA A 273 9.16 -21.74 6.75
C ALA A 273 8.72 -22.42 8.05
N ALA A 274 8.76 -21.71 9.17
CA ALA A 274 8.24 -22.16 10.44
C ALA A 274 6.72 -21.94 10.61
N GLY A 275 6.01 -21.49 9.57
CA GLY A 275 4.57 -21.26 9.52
C GLY A 275 4.14 -19.82 9.80
N GLY A 276 5.04 -18.85 9.72
CA GLY A 276 4.73 -17.42 9.84
C GLY A 276 4.01 -17.06 11.13
N THR A 277 2.99 -16.25 11.04
CA THR A 277 2.15 -15.88 12.18
C THR A 277 1.11 -16.96 12.56
N ALA A 278 0.92 -18.00 11.73
CA ALA A 278 -0.02 -19.09 12.00
C ALA A 278 0.44 -20.01 13.14
N THR A 279 1.73 -20.18 13.34
CA THR A 279 2.28 -21.14 14.31
C THR A 279 2.98 -20.44 15.49
N TRP A 280 3.02 -21.09 16.66
CA TRP A 280 3.78 -20.56 17.80
C TRP A 280 5.28 -20.43 17.49
N ARG A 281 5.84 -21.40 16.71
CA ARG A 281 7.25 -21.41 16.30
C ARG A 281 7.57 -20.24 15.39
N GLY A 282 6.73 -20.00 14.38
CA GLY A 282 6.85 -18.85 13.49
C GLY A 282 6.73 -17.52 14.25
N ARG A 283 5.70 -17.35 15.09
CA ARG A 283 5.54 -16.15 15.93
C ARG A 283 6.76 -15.89 16.84
N ARG A 284 7.37 -16.94 17.39
CA ARG A 284 8.61 -16.80 18.18
C ARG A 284 9.78 -16.29 17.34
N LEU A 285 9.92 -16.76 16.09
CA LEU A 285 10.95 -16.28 15.17
C LEU A 285 10.70 -14.82 14.78
N VAL A 286 9.47 -14.45 14.42
CA VAL A 286 9.05 -13.07 14.15
C VAL A 286 9.39 -12.15 15.33
N GLY A 287 9.07 -12.54 16.56
CA GLY A 287 9.39 -11.76 17.75
C GLY A 287 10.90 -11.59 18.00
N ARG A 288 11.73 -12.60 17.71
CA ARG A 288 13.20 -12.48 17.79
C ARG A 288 13.73 -11.52 16.73
N MET A 289 13.22 -11.64 15.50
CA MET A 289 13.56 -10.75 14.40
C MET A 289 13.19 -9.29 14.72
N ALA A 290 11.97 -9.05 15.26
CA ALA A 290 11.53 -7.71 15.64
C ALA A 290 12.51 -7.07 16.64
N ARG A 291 12.84 -7.76 17.74
CA ARG A 291 13.81 -7.25 18.73
C ARG A 291 15.18 -6.98 18.12
N ARG A 292 15.66 -7.79 17.17
CA ARG A 292 16.94 -7.54 16.49
C ARG A 292 16.88 -6.29 15.62
N LEU A 293 15.83 -6.15 14.81
CA LEU A 293 15.66 -5.00 13.92
C LEU A 293 15.51 -3.70 14.71
N GLU A 294 14.72 -3.71 15.79
CA GLU A 294 14.54 -2.57 16.69
C GLU A 294 15.86 -2.13 17.32
N ARG A 295 16.61 -3.07 17.92
CA ARG A 295 17.93 -2.76 18.52
C ARG A 295 18.92 -2.20 17.50
N ARG A 296 18.88 -2.67 16.27
CA ARG A 296 19.76 -2.24 15.17
C ARG A 296 19.22 -1.06 14.38
N GLN A 297 18.04 -0.57 14.73
CA GLN A 297 17.37 0.54 14.05
C GLN A 297 17.20 0.27 12.55
N ILE A 298 16.76 -0.94 12.19
CA ILE A 298 16.55 -1.37 10.81
C ILE A 298 15.05 -1.41 10.52
N SER A 299 14.62 -0.66 9.50
CA SER A 299 13.25 -0.62 9.01
C SER A 299 13.16 -1.23 7.61
N PRO A 300 12.39 -2.30 7.39
CA PRO A 300 12.11 -2.83 6.06
C PRO A 300 10.94 -2.08 5.39
N GLY A 301 11.07 -0.77 5.18
CA GLY A 301 10.02 0.10 4.68
C GLY A 301 9.57 -0.24 3.25
N GLY A 302 10.49 -0.64 2.38
CA GLY A 302 10.14 -1.06 1.02
C GLY A 302 9.24 -2.31 0.99
N SER A 303 9.43 -3.21 1.95
CA SER A 303 8.55 -4.38 2.12
C SER A 303 7.16 -3.98 2.62
N ALA A 304 7.07 -2.98 3.51
CA ALA A 304 5.83 -2.40 3.98
C ALA A 304 5.07 -1.71 2.83
N ASP A 305 5.78 -0.90 2.04
CA ASP A 305 5.22 -0.22 0.85
C ASP A 305 4.56 -1.23 -0.10
N LEU A 306 5.25 -2.32 -0.43
CA LEU A 306 4.73 -3.37 -1.31
C LEU A 306 3.57 -4.16 -0.68
N ALA A 307 3.57 -4.37 0.64
CA ALA A 307 2.44 -5.00 1.33
C ALA A 307 1.16 -4.15 1.23
N ALA A 308 1.27 -2.84 1.38
CA ALA A 308 0.16 -1.92 1.14
C ALA A 308 -0.36 -2.01 -0.30
N MET A 309 0.54 -2.11 -1.30
CA MET A 309 0.16 -2.33 -2.71
C MET A 309 -0.55 -3.67 -2.91
N ALA A 310 -0.10 -4.75 -2.24
CA ALA A 310 -0.76 -6.05 -2.29
C ALA A 310 -2.21 -6.00 -1.78
N ILE A 311 -2.45 -5.27 -0.69
CA ILE A 311 -3.79 -5.07 -0.14
C ILE A 311 -4.67 -4.29 -1.13
N ALA A 312 -4.17 -3.19 -1.69
CA ALA A 312 -4.90 -2.38 -2.66
C ALA A 312 -5.28 -3.18 -3.92
N LEU A 313 -4.33 -3.91 -4.50
CA LEU A 313 -4.57 -4.76 -5.67
C LEU A 313 -5.58 -5.87 -5.39
N HIS A 314 -5.49 -6.51 -4.23
CA HIS A 314 -6.48 -7.51 -3.81
C HIS A 314 -7.88 -6.90 -3.69
N THR A 315 -7.99 -5.74 -3.06
CA THR A 315 -9.26 -5.00 -2.90
C THR A 315 -9.86 -4.60 -4.25
N TRP A 316 -9.05 -4.12 -5.18
CA TRP A 316 -9.52 -3.77 -6.53
C TRP A 316 -10.05 -4.97 -7.30
N GLN A 317 -9.35 -6.12 -7.25
CA GLN A 317 -9.75 -7.32 -7.97
C GLN A 317 -11.01 -7.95 -7.40
N THR A 318 -11.13 -8.01 -6.07
CA THR A 318 -12.25 -8.72 -5.42
C THR A 318 -13.47 -7.84 -5.20
N GLY A 319 -13.33 -6.51 -5.31
CA GLY A 319 -14.38 -5.56 -4.92
C GLY A 319 -14.73 -5.61 -3.43
N THR A 320 -13.96 -6.35 -2.64
CA THR A 320 -14.16 -6.54 -1.20
C THR A 320 -12.94 -6.03 -0.44
N ASP A 321 -13.19 -5.43 0.70
CA ASP A 321 -12.15 -5.08 1.66
C ASP A 321 -11.49 -6.36 2.18
N ALA A 322 -10.18 -6.52 1.89
CA ALA A 322 -9.39 -7.69 2.31
C ALA A 322 -9.37 -7.91 3.83
N THR A 323 -9.74 -6.90 4.59
CA THR A 323 -9.73 -6.94 6.05
C THR A 323 -11.13 -6.72 6.65
N ALA A 324 -12.18 -6.62 5.81
CA ALA A 324 -13.54 -6.53 6.32
C ALA A 324 -13.89 -7.80 7.10
N PRO A 325 -14.36 -7.69 8.33
CA PRO A 325 -14.80 -8.86 9.09
C PRO A 325 -15.93 -9.55 8.31
N ARG A 326 -15.84 -10.86 8.16
CA ARG A 326 -16.93 -11.64 7.54
C ARG A 326 -18.21 -11.42 8.35
N LYS A 327 -19.36 -11.31 7.67
CA LYS A 327 -20.69 -11.17 8.33
C LYS A 327 -20.87 -12.32 9.34
N GLY A 328 -20.58 -12.12 10.59
CA GLY A 328 -20.62 -13.14 11.66
C GLY A 328 -19.50 -12.98 12.70
N GLU A 329 -18.33 -12.50 12.32
CA GLU A 329 -17.19 -12.34 13.25
C GLU A 329 -17.38 -11.18 14.23
N LEU A 330 -18.08 -10.11 13.82
CA LEU A 330 -18.41 -8.98 14.70
C LEU A 330 -19.37 -9.37 15.85
N ARG A 331 -20.18 -10.44 15.69
CA ARG A 331 -21.06 -10.92 16.77
C ARG A 331 -20.30 -11.72 17.82
N ALA A 332 -19.25 -12.42 17.43
CA ALA A 332 -18.43 -13.22 18.37
C ALA A 332 -17.51 -12.33 19.24
N GLN A 333 -17.05 -11.18 18.73
CA GLN A 333 -16.21 -10.25 19.50
C GLN A 333 -17.01 -9.34 20.46
N ALA A 334 -18.30 -9.17 20.24
CA ALA A 334 -19.18 -8.42 21.15
C ALA A 334 -19.71 -9.27 22.31
N SER A 335 -19.43 -10.60 22.30
CA SER A 335 -19.90 -11.57 23.31
C SER A 335 -18.77 -12.17 24.15
N ALA A 336 -17.54 -11.72 23.94
CA ALA A 336 -16.32 -12.07 24.70
C ALA A 336 -15.77 -10.86 25.46
#